data_4f150069d8d62d89fa4629f99e5852e2
#
_entry.id   4f150069d8d62d89fa4629f99e5852e2
#
_cell.length_a   1.000
_cell.length_b   1.000
_cell.length_c   1.000
_cell.angle_alpha   90.00
_cell.angle_beta   90.00
_cell.angle_gamma   90.00
#
_symmetry.space_group_name_H-M   'P 1'
#
loop_
_entity.id
_entity.type
_entity.pdbx_description
1 polymer ?
#
loop_
_entity_poly.entity_id
_entity_poly.type
_entity_poly.pdbx_seq_one_letter_code
_entity_poly.pdbx_strand_id
1 'polypeptide(L)'
;MPGKSLHDRLTRRLRRAGLSPDRALLSGLEQYFQLLTRWNAKINLTAFSLADPNDEAIDRLLIEPVVAARHVGSAAAIIDIGSGSGSPAIPLRLALGPARLTLVEAKTRKAVFLVEALRNLEIADGSVETARFEQLLTRPELHEAFDLLSIRAVRVEARTLLTLQAFLRAGGRLLWFRGPGGPDIPSESIVPLAWTVTYPLVESLRSRLVVLTKQSHQGRSRV
;
A
#
# COMPACT_ATOMS: atom_id res chain seq x y z
N MET A 1 -7.25 22.96 26.31
CA MET A 1 -8.06 22.74 25.08
C MET A 1 -8.10 21.25 24.84
N PRO A 2 -9.27 20.58 24.76
CA PRO A 2 -9.32 19.18 24.39
C PRO A 2 -8.68 19.02 23.02
N GLY A 3 -7.77 18.04 22.89
CA GLY A 3 -7.08 17.74 21.64
C GLY A 3 -8.10 17.46 20.54
N LYS A 4 -7.86 17.94 19.32
CA LYS A 4 -8.73 17.65 18.17
C LYS A 4 -8.88 16.15 18.01
N SER A 5 -10.11 15.67 17.81
CA SER A 5 -10.38 14.25 17.59
C SER A 5 -9.60 13.73 16.37
N LEU A 6 -9.34 12.43 16.30
CA LEU A 6 -8.73 11.82 15.13
C LEU A 6 -9.56 12.12 13.88
N HIS A 7 -10.89 12.07 13.99
CA HIS A 7 -11.83 12.44 12.93
C HIS A 7 -11.56 13.84 12.36
N ASP A 8 -11.46 14.84 13.23
CA ASP A 8 -11.20 16.23 12.81
C ASP A 8 -9.83 16.38 12.15
N ARG A 9 -8.84 15.65 12.66
CA ARG A 9 -7.48 15.65 12.11
C ARG A 9 -7.47 15.04 10.71
N LEU A 10 -8.09 13.86 10.51
CA LEU A 10 -8.21 13.19 9.22
C LEU A 10 -8.95 14.08 8.21
N THR A 11 -10.13 14.57 8.57
CA THR A 11 -10.95 15.43 7.71
C THR A 11 -10.17 16.65 7.23
N ARG A 12 -9.52 17.35 8.15
CA ARG A 12 -8.73 18.56 7.81
C ARG A 12 -7.56 18.21 6.89
N ARG A 13 -6.84 17.12 7.14
CA ARG A 13 -5.65 16.74 6.37
C ARG A 13 -6.02 16.28 4.96
N LEU A 14 -7.06 15.47 4.83
CA LEU A 14 -7.56 15.04 3.53
C LEU A 14 -8.05 16.22 2.70
N ARG A 15 -8.78 17.17 3.31
CA ARG A 15 -9.20 18.40 2.64
C ARG A 15 -8.03 19.27 2.19
N ARG A 16 -6.96 19.39 2.98
CA ARG A 16 -5.73 20.07 2.57
C ARG A 16 -5.05 19.39 1.39
N ALA A 17 -5.17 18.08 1.27
CA ALA A 17 -4.69 17.31 0.13
C ALA A 17 -5.63 17.36 -1.09
N GLY A 18 -6.70 18.18 -1.04
CA GLY A 18 -7.67 18.33 -2.13
C GLY A 18 -8.65 17.17 -2.24
N LEU A 19 -8.89 16.44 -1.13
CA LEU A 19 -9.82 15.33 -1.07
C LEU A 19 -11.04 15.67 -0.23
N SER A 20 -12.20 15.14 -0.64
CA SER A 20 -13.46 15.24 0.10
C SER A 20 -13.83 13.84 0.60
N PRO A 21 -13.33 13.43 1.79
CA PRO A 21 -13.60 12.09 2.31
C PRO A 21 -15.08 11.96 2.68
N ASP A 22 -15.68 10.84 2.33
CA ASP A 22 -16.99 10.48 2.80
C ASP A 22 -16.96 9.89 4.23
N ARG A 23 -18.13 9.65 4.78
CA ARG A 23 -18.28 9.12 6.15
C ARG A 23 -17.71 7.70 6.26
N ALA A 24 -17.88 6.88 5.23
CA ALA A 24 -17.45 5.47 5.25
C ALA A 24 -15.92 5.39 5.29
N LEU A 25 -15.23 6.16 4.45
CA LEU A 25 -13.75 6.24 4.46
C LEU A 25 -13.23 6.72 5.81
N LEU A 26 -13.79 7.81 6.36
CA LEU A 26 -13.34 8.33 7.66
C LEU A 26 -13.52 7.30 8.76
N SER A 27 -14.70 6.65 8.84
CA SER A 27 -14.98 5.60 9.82
C SER A 27 -14.02 4.41 9.68
N GLY A 28 -13.77 3.94 8.47
CA GLY A 28 -12.83 2.84 8.22
C GLY A 28 -11.39 3.19 8.62
N LEU A 29 -10.92 4.39 8.32
CA LEU A 29 -9.59 4.86 8.73
C LEU A 29 -9.46 4.97 10.25
N GLU A 30 -10.51 5.45 10.95
CA GLU A 30 -10.54 5.53 12.41
C GLU A 30 -10.52 4.14 13.05
N GLN A 31 -11.35 3.22 12.58
CA GLN A 31 -11.39 1.84 13.06
C GLN A 31 -10.04 1.15 12.88
N TYR A 32 -9.44 1.28 11.69
CA TYR A 32 -8.11 0.75 11.41
C TYR A 32 -7.06 1.35 12.35
N PHE A 33 -7.05 2.66 12.54
CA PHE A 33 -6.06 3.32 13.40
C PHE A 33 -6.21 2.94 14.87
N GLN A 34 -7.43 2.83 15.39
CA GLN A 34 -7.71 2.38 16.74
C GLN A 34 -7.22 0.94 16.97
N LEU A 35 -7.48 0.04 16.00
CA LEU A 35 -6.99 -1.32 16.06
C LEU A 35 -5.46 -1.36 16.04
N LEU A 36 -4.85 -0.63 15.11
CA LEU A 36 -3.39 -0.51 14.98
C LEU A 36 -2.75 0.01 16.28
N THR A 37 -3.36 1.01 16.93
CA THR A 37 -2.88 1.56 18.21
C THR A 37 -2.88 0.50 19.30
N ARG A 38 -3.97 -0.26 19.44
CA ARG A 38 -4.09 -1.33 20.44
C ARG A 38 -3.05 -2.44 20.24
N TRP A 39 -2.80 -2.81 18.99
CA TRP A 39 -1.83 -3.84 18.66
C TRP A 39 -0.38 -3.35 18.75
N ASN A 40 -0.11 -2.11 18.35
CA ASN A 40 1.23 -1.54 18.42
C ASN A 40 1.77 -1.47 19.86
N ALA A 41 0.89 -1.36 20.85
CA ALA A 41 1.25 -1.43 22.27
C ALA A 41 1.75 -2.83 22.71
N LYS A 42 1.44 -3.88 21.93
CA LYS A 42 1.80 -5.27 22.24
C LYS A 42 2.90 -5.82 21.36
N ILE A 43 2.92 -5.41 20.08
CA ILE A 43 3.89 -5.83 19.09
C ILE A 43 4.30 -4.61 18.24
N ASN A 44 5.57 -4.50 17.87
CA ASN A 44 6.07 -3.38 17.07
C ASN A 44 5.59 -3.48 15.61
N LEU A 45 4.40 -2.93 15.33
CA LEU A 45 3.86 -2.81 13.99
C LEU A 45 4.46 -1.61 13.24
N THR A 46 4.68 -0.51 13.97
CA THR A 46 5.30 0.72 13.47
C THR A 46 6.17 1.35 14.56
N ALA A 47 7.16 2.12 14.15
CA ALA A 47 8.02 2.90 15.06
C ALA A 47 7.34 4.17 15.59
N PHE A 48 6.19 4.57 15.04
CA PHE A 48 5.45 5.74 15.52
C PHE A 48 4.78 5.48 16.87
N SER A 49 4.79 6.52 17.74
CA SER A 49 3.92 6.54 18.92
C SER A 49 2.48 6.75 18.46
N LEU A 50 1.60 5.80 18.77
CA LEU A 50 0.20 5.84 18.34
C LEU A 50 -0.78 6.20 19.48
N ALA A 51 -0.32 6.19 20.74
CA ALA A 51 -1.14 6.63 21.87
C ALA A 51 -1.39 8.15 21.82
N ASP A 52 -0.35 8.91 21.41
CA ASP A 52 -0.44 10.34 21.10
C ASP A 52 0.24 10.57 19.75
N PRO A 53 -0.49 10.31 18.64
CA PRO A 53 0.11 10.34 17.32
C PRO A 53 0.43 11.76 16.88
N ASN A 54 1.67 12.00 16.48
CA ASN A 54 2.02 13.24 15.80
C ASN A 54 1.42 13.28 14.38
N ASP A 55 1.52 14.42 13.74
CA ASP A 55 0.98 14.62 12.40
C ASP A 55 1.69 13.75 11.35
N GLU A 56 2.99 13.48 11.55
CA GLU A 56 3.76 12.61 10.66
C GLU A 56 3.23 11.17 10.67
N ALA A 57 2.89 10.62 11.84
CA ALA A 57 2.32 9.29 11.96
C ALA A 57 0.98 9.17 11.20
N ILE A 58 0.10 10.16 11.36
CA ILE A 58 -1.19 10.21 10.67
C ILE A 58 -0.97 10.33 9.16
N ASP A 59 -0.09 11.23 8.73
CA ASP A 59 0.21 11.43 7.32
C ASP A 59 0.77 10.17 6.69
N ARG A 60 1.76 9.56 7.31
CA ARG A 60 2.42 8.38 6.76
C ARG A 60 1.50 7.16 6.71
N LEU A 61 0.73 6.94 7.79
CA LEU A 61 -0.05 5.71 7.92
C LEU A 61 -1.41 5.78 7.23
N LEU A 62 -2.02 6.97 7.15
CA LEU A 62 -3.41 7.12 6.69
C LEU A 62 -3.54 8.04 5.48
N ILE A 63 -3.00 9.25 5.54
CA ILE A 63 -3.24 10.26 4.49
C ILE A 63 -2.51 9.92 3.19
N GLU A 64 -1.25 9.56 3.27
CA GLU A 64 -0.42 9.24 2.10
C GLU A 64 -1.03 8.14 1.20
N PRO A 65 -1.52 7.00 1.75
CA PRO A 65 -2.17 5.99 0.92
C PRO A 65 -3.49 6.46 0.30
N VAL A 66 -4.28 7.24 1.03
CA VAL A 66 -5.55 7.80 0.53
C VAL A 66 -5.29 8.81 -0.59
N VAL A 67 -4.26 9.66 -0.44
CA VAL A 67 -3.83 10.57 -1.52
C VAL A 67 -3.36 9.79 -2.74
N ALA A 68 -2.65 8.68 -2.54
CA ALA A 68 -2.19 7.83 -3.64
C ALA A 68 -3.36 7.22 -4.43
N ALA A 69 -4.47 6.88 -3.77
CA ALA A 69 -5.63 6.27 -4.41
C ALA A 69 -6.17 7.08 -5.58
N ARG A 70 -6.19 8.42 -5.49
CA ARG A 70 -6.68 9.30 -6.58
C ARG A 70 -5.89 9.18 -7.88
N HIS A 71 -4.64 8.71 -7.80
CA HIS A 71 -3.74 8.57 -8.95
C HIS A 71 -3.78 7.18 -9.59
N VAL A 72 -4.49 6.25 -8.97
CA VAL A 72 -4.45 4.84 -9.37
C VAL A 72 -5.73 4.38 -10.05
N GLY A 73 -6.86 5.05 -9.79
CA GLY A 73 -8.16 4.60 -10.31
C GLY A 73 -8.61 3.25 -9.74
N SER A 74 -9.60 2.62 -10.37
CA SER A 74 -10.15 1.33 -9.91
C SER A 74 -9.16 0.17 -10.08
N ALA A 75 -9.30 -0.82 -9.21
CA ALA A 75 -8.60 -2.10 -9.28
C ALA A 75 -9.52 -3.21 -8.78
N ALA A 76 -9.46 -4.39 -9.39
CA ALA A 76 -10.21 -5.56 -8.94
C ALA A 76 -9.40 -6.41 -7.96
N ALA A 77 -8.07 -6.41 -8.08
CA ALA A 77 -7.17 -7.19 -7.24
C ALA A 77 -5.89 -6.42 -6.89
N ILE A 78 -5.59 -6.37 -5.59
CA ILE A 78 -4.44 -5.69 -5.01
C ILE A 78 -3.61 -6.68 -4.23
N ILE A 79 -2.29 -6.66 -4.40
CA ILE A 79 -1.34 -7.36 -3.54
C ILE A 79 -0.38 -6.35 -2.90
N ASP A 80 -0.10 -6.51 -1.61
CA ASP A 80 0.85 -5.66 -0.87
C ASP A 80 1.99 -6.50 -0.31
N ILE A 81 3.20 -6.08 -0.57
CA ILE A 81 4.40 -6.83 -0.20
C ILE A 81 5.08 -6.21 1.01
N GLY A 82 5.25 -7.03 2.05
CA GLY A 82 5.78 -6.59 3.33
C GLY A 82 4.78 -5.73 4.10
N SER A 83 3.55 -6.19 4.21
CA SER A 83 2.39 -5.43 4.66
C SER A 83 2.52 -4.87 6.08
N GLY A 84 3.29 -5.49 6.96
CA GLY A 84 3.66 -4.98 8.27
C GLY A 84 2.49 -4.52 9.13
N SER A 85 2.30 -3.21 9.22
CA SER A 85 1.18 -2.57 9.90
C SER A 85 -0.11 -2.51 9.07
N GLY A 86 -0.11 -3.00 7.83
CA GLY A 86 -1.23 -2.88 6.89
C GLY A 86 -1.27 -1.57 6.10
N SER A 87 -0.42 -0.60 6.40
CA SER A 87 -0.27 0.60 5.57
C SER A 87 0.94 0.45 4.63
N PRO A 88 0.78 0.72 3.32
CA PRO A 88 -0.26 1.53 2.70
C PRO A 88 -1.55 0.78 2.31
N ALA A 89 -1.56 -0.54 2.26
CA ALA A 89 -2.56 -1.33 1.56
C ALA A 89 -3.98 -1.16 2.09
N ILE A 90 -4.19 -1.22 3.40
CA ILE A 90 -5.54 -1.11 4.00
C ILE A 90 -6.15 0.28 3.75
N PRO A 91 -5.49 1.41 4.08
CA PRO A 91 -6.04 2.73 3.76
C PRO A 91 -6.22 2.98 2.25
N LEU A 92 -5.31 2.46 1.41
CA LEU A 92 -5.44 2.51 -0.05
C LEU A 92 -6.71 1.78 -0.51
N ARG A 93 -6.92 0.55 -0.02
CA ARG A 93 -8.11 -0.26 -0.35
C ARG A 93 -9.41 0.41 0.12
N LEU A 94 -9.42 1.01 1.32
CA LEU A 94 -10.58 1.76 1.82
C LEU A 94 -10.91 2.95 0.91
N ALA A 95 -9.90 3.63 0.38
CA ALA A 95 -10.09 4.77 -0.51
C ALA A 95 -10.47 4.39 -1.95
N LEU A 96 -9.99 3.26 -2.46
CA LEU A 96 -10.31 2.77 -3.81
C LEU A 96 -11.71 2.15 -3.92
N GLY A 97 -12.29 1.70 -2.79
CA GLY A 97 -13.53 0.94 -2.78
C GLY A 97 -13.30 -0.57 -2.95
N PRO A 98 -14.33 -1.37 -3.28
CA PRO A 98 -14.26 -2.82 -3.33
C PRO A 98 -13.18 -3.35 -4.28
N ALA A 99 -12.27 -4.18 -3.74
CA ALA A 99 -11.23 -4.89 -4.47
C ALA A 99 -10.74 -6.07 -3.62
N ARG A 100 -10.38 -7.18 -4.23
CA ARG A 100 -9.68 -8.27 -3.54
C ARG A 100 -8.33 -7.76 -3.02
N LEU A 101 -8.03 -8.00 -1.75
CA LEU A 101 -6.80 -7.54 -1.11
C LEU A 101 -6.00 -8.74 -0.58
N THR A 102 -4.78 -8.93 -1.08
CA THR A 102 -3.83 -9.92 -0.57
C THR A 102 -2.68 -9.20 0.13
N LEU A 103 -2.51 -9.47 1.43
CA LEU A 103 -1.46 -8.90 2.27
C LEU A 103 -0.37 -9.94 2.50
N VAL A 104 0.87 -9.64 2.14
CA VAL A 104 2.01 -10.56 2.28
C VAL A 104 2.93 -10.08 3.41
N GLU A 105 3.04 -10.88 4.47
CA GLU A 105 3.86 -10.55 5.64
C GLU A 105 4.54 -11.81 6.20
N ALA A 106 5.86 -11.78 6.30
CA ALA A 106 6.63 -12.95 6.74
C ALA A 106 6.58 -13.19 8.26
N LYS A 107 6.29 -12.16 9.06
CA LYS A 107 6.28 -12.26 10.53
C LYS A 107 4.90 -12.68 11.02
N THR A 108 4.77 -13.88 11.56
CA THR A 108 3.50 -14.46 12.04
C THR A 108 2.70 -13.52 12.94
N ARG A 109 3.34 -12.86 13.92
CA ARG A 109 2.63 -11.92 14.82
C ARG A 109 1.99 -10.75 14.07
N LYS A 110 2.67 -10.24 13.03
CA LYS A 110 2.12 -9.17 12.17
C LYS A 110 1.02 -9.69 11.25
N ALA A 111 1.18 -10.90 10.72
CA ALA A 111 0.15 -11.55 9.92
C ALA A 111 -1.15 -11.76 10.72
N VAL A 112 -1.08 -12.16 11.98
CA VAL A 112 -2.25 -12.27 12.87
C VAL A 112 -2.95 -10.92 13.03
N PHE A 113 -2.20 -9.84 13.25
CA PHE A 113 -2.78 -8.49 13.28
C PHE A 113 -3.52 -8.16 11.97
N LEU A 114 -2.92 -8.47 10.81
CA LEU A 114 -3.51 -8.19 9.51
C LEU A 114 -4.82 -8.97 9.29
N VAL A 115 -4.89 -10.23 9.71
CA VAL A 115 -6.13 -11.02 9.68
C VAL A 115 -7.21 -10.37 10.53
N GLU A 116 -6.87 -9.92 11.76
CA GLU A 116 -7.83 -9.21 12.61
C GLU A 116 -8.25 -7.87 12.01
N ALA A 117 -7.32 -7.15 11.35
CA ALA A 117 -7.64 -5.89 10.69
C ALA A 117 -8.63 -6.07 9.53
N LEU A 118 -8.43 -7.08 8.67
CA LEU A 118 -9.35 -7.40 7.59
C LEU A 118 -10.74 -7.74 8.12
N ARG A 119 -10.81 -8.56 9.18
CA ARG A 119 -12.08 -8.92 9.82
C ARG A 119 -12.79 -7.74 10.46
N ASN A 120 -12.05 -6.90 11.21
CA ASN A 120 -12.62 -5.74 11.90
C ASN A 120 -13.16 -4.69 10.94
N LEU A 121 -12.53 -4.56 9.75
CA LEU A 121 -12.92 -3.64 8.69
C LEU A 121 -13.90 -4.26 7.68
N GLU A 122 -14.38 -5.47 7.94
CA GLU A 122 -15.32 -6.19 7.07
C GLU A 122 -14.85 -6.30 5.61
N ILE A 123 -13.51 -6.43 5.41
CA ILE A 123 -12.92 -6.65 4.09
C ILE A 123 -13.03 -8.15 3.77
N ALA A 124 -14.19 -8.58 3.30
CA ALA A 124 -14.50 -9.99 3.06
C ALA A 124 -13.59 -10.63 1.99
N ASP A 125 -13.21 -9.86 0.95
CA ASP A 125 -12.31 -10.31 -0.13
C ASP A 125 -10.83 -10.10 0.22
N GLY A 126 -10.51 -10.05 1.53
CA GLY A 126 -9.17 -9.90 2.05
C GLY A 126 -8.53 -11.23 2.44
N SER A 127 -7.25 -11.42 2.14
CA SER A 127 -6.44 -12.56 2.55
C SER A 127 -5.06 -12.14 3.06
N VAL A 128 -4.46 -12.97 3.91
CA VAL A 128 -3.11 -12.76 4.43
C VAL A 128 -2.25 -13.98 4.15
N GLU A 129 -1.16 -13.75 3.44
CA GLU A 129 -0.13 -14.75 3.16
C GLU A 129 1.01 -14.60 4.18
N THR A 130 1.13 -15.56 5.10
CA THR A 130 2.21 -15.56 6.10
C THR A 130 3.46 -16.20 5.51
N ALA A 131 4.12 -15.48 4.60
CA ALA A 131 5.26 -15.96 3.83
C ALA A 131 6.17 -14.80 3.40
N ARG A 132 7.39 -15.11 2.99
CA ARG A 132 8.18 -14.20 2.16
C ARG A 132 7.63 -14.24 0.74
N PHE A 133 7.62 -13.10 0.05
CA PHE A 133 7.04 -13.03 -1.30
C PHE A 133 7.74 -13.95 -2.30
N GLU A 134 9.04 -14.24 -2.11
CA GLU A 134 9.78 -15.18 -2.95
C GLU A 134 9.20 -16.60 -2.91
N GLN A 135 8.62 -17.00 -1.78
CA GLN A 135 7.96 -18.29 -1.64
C GLN A 135 6.64 -18.37 -2.42
N LEU A 136 6.00 -17.23 -2.65
CA LEU A 136 4.75 -17.16 -3.41
C LEU A 136 4.98 -17.32 -4.93
N LEU A 137 6.20 -17.18 -5.40
CA LEU A 137 6.53 -17.39 -6.82
C LEU A 137 6.37 -18.85 -7.26
N THR A 138 6.31 -19.78 -6.33
CA THR A 138 6.04 -21.19 -6.62
C THR A 138 4.54 -21.49 -6.79
N ARG A 139 3.69 -20.46 -6.64
CA ARG A 139 2.23 -20.56 -6.67
C ARG A 139 1.67 -19.96 -7.97
N PRO A 140 1.42 -20.78 -9.02
CA PRO A 140 1.01 -20.30 -10.34
C PRO A 140 -0.28 -19.46 -10.30
N GLU A 141 -1.20 -19.74 -9.38
CA GLU A 141 -2.45 -19.01 -9.22
C GLU A 141 -2.30 -17.55 -8.79
N LEU A 142 -1.11 -17.15 -8.32
CA LEU A 142 -0.79 -15.78 -7.98
C LEU A 142 -0.07 -15.03 -9.10
N HIS A 143 0.38 -15.74 -10.15
CA HIS A 143 1.04 -15.10 -11.27
C HIS A 143 0.03 -14.34 -12.13
N GLU A 144 0.40 -13.13 -12.50
CA GLU A 144 -0.43 -12.25 -13.35
C GLU A 144 -1.87 -12.05 -12.85
N ALA A 145 -2.06 -12.19 -11.52
CA ALA A 145 -3.37 -12.20 -10.88
C ALA A 145 -3.82 -10.85 -10.34
N PHE A 146 -2.93 -9.82 -10.36
CA PHE A 146 -3.19 -8.56 -9.69
C PHE A 146 -3.09 -7.36 -10.62
N ASP A 147 -4.01 -6.40 -10.42
CA ASP A 147 -4.02 -5.09 -11.09
C ASP A 147 -3.00 -4.14 -10.49
N LEU A 148 -2.90 -4.18 -9.16
CA LEU A 148 -2.02 -3.33 -8.38
C LEU A 148 -1.15 -4.17 -7.45
N LEU A 149 0.12 -3.78 -7.35
CA LEU A 149 1.05 -4.26 -6.34
C LEU A 149 1.58 -3.03 -5.59
N SER A 150 1.43 -3.01 -4.26
CA SER A 150 2.00 -1.94 -3.44
C SER A 150 3.22 -2.40 -2.65
N ILE A 151 4.21 -1.50 -2.51
CA ILE A 151 5.38 -1.68 -1.67
C ILE A 151 5.74 -0.39 -0.95
N ARG A 152 6.13 -0.52 0.33
CA ARG A 152 6.67 0.58 1.14
C ARG A 152 7.77 0.09 2.07
N ALA A 153 8.76 0.95 2.34
CA ALA A 153 9.84 0.68 3.30
C ALA A 153 10.59 -0.64 3.08
N VAL A 154 10.51 -1.21 1.88
CA VAL A 154 11.28 -2.35 1.44
C VAL A 154 12.50 -1.82 0.70
N ARG A 155 13.68 -2.38 0.97
CA ARG A 155 14.86 -2.09 0.15
C ARG A 155 14.59 -2.67 -1.24
N VAL A 156 14.36 -1.77 -2.20
CA VAL A 156 13.96 -2.14 -3.56
C VAL A 156 15.19 -1.99 -4.47
N GLU A 157 15.61 -3.09 -5.03
CA GLU A 157 16.62 -3.19 -6.07
C GLU A 157 15.96 -3.61 -7.39
N ALA A 158 16.61 -3.43 -8.52
CA ALA A 158 16.09 -3.83 -9.82
C ALA A 158 15.63 -5.31 -9.82
N ARG A 159 16.44 -6.20 -9.24
CA ARG A 159 16.10 -7.63 -9.10
C ARG A 159 14.79 -7.87 -8.35
N THR A 160 14.54 -7.09 -7.28
CA THR A 160 13.28 -7.19 -6.52
C THR A 160 12.09 -6.80 -7.40
N LEU A 161 12.20 -5.69 -8.16
CA LEU A 161 11.15 -5.26 -9.08
C LEU A 161 10.86 -6.31 -10.16
N LEU A 162 11.93 -6.89 -10.75
CA LEU A 162 11.83 -7.98 -11.73
C LEU A 162 11.13 -9.22 -11.17
N THR A 163 11.34 -9.52 -9.90
CA THR A 163 10.66 -10.63 -9.23
C THR A 163 9.18 -10.30 -8.99
N LEU A 164 8.90 -9.12 -8.46
CA LEU A 164 7.54 -8.70 -8.08
C LEU A 164 6.61 -8.55 -9.30
N GLN A 165 7.13 -8.23 -10.48
CA GLN A 165 6.33 -8.10 -11.70
C GLN A 165 5.59 -9.39 -12.08
N ALA A 166 6.06 -10.56 -11.58
CA ALA A 166 5.41 -11.85 -11.85
C ALA A 166 3.96 -11.90 -11.33
N PHE A 167 3.66 -11.18 -10.25
CA PHE A 167 2.31 -11.10 -9.69
C PHE A 167 1.37 -10.18 -10.48
N LEU A 168 1.93 -9.23 -11.25
CA LEU A 168 1.14 -8.27 -12.01
C LEU A 168 0.72 -8.83 -13.37
N ARG A 169 -0.55 -8.66 -13.72
CA ARG A 169 -1.02 -8.89 -15.08
C ARG A 169 -0.40 -7.88 -16.07
N ALA A 170 -0.50 -8.16 -17.35
CA ALA A 170 -0.15 -7.17 -18.39
C ALA A 170 -0.99 -5.89 -18.18
N GLY A 171 -0.36 -4.73 -18.23
CA GLY A 171 -0.96 -3.43 -17.87
C GLY A 171 -1.16 -3.19 -16.38
N GLY A 172 -0.86 -4.17 -15.52
CA GLY A 172 -0.87 -4.03 -14.07
C GLY A 172 0.22 -3.05 -13.58
N ARG A 173 0.01 -2.42 -12.43
CA ARG A 173 0.84 -1.33 -11.93
C ARG A 173 1.46 -1.65 -10.59
N LEU A 174 2.74 -1.36 -10.45
CA LEU A 174 3.46 -1.39 -9.19
C LEU A 174 3.48 0.02 -8.60
N LEU A 175 3.01 0.14 -7.38
CA LEU A 175 2.91 1.36 -6.59
C LEU A 175 4.02 1.38 -5.55
N TRP A 176 5.05 2.14 -5.82
CA TRP A 176 6.18 2.26 -4.91
C TRP A 176 6.11 3.55 -4.10
N PHE A 177 5.78 3.42 -2.82
CA PHE A 177 5.75 4.54 -1.87
C PHE A 177 7.16 4.87 -1.41
N ARG A 178 7.68 6.02 -1.83
CA ARG A 178 9.05 6.46 -1.54
C ARG A 178 9.08 7.71 -0.66
N GLY A 179 10.04 7.75 0.24
CA GLY A 179 10.49 8.97 0.91
C GLY A 179 11.40 9.82 0.01
N PRO A 180 12.03 10.86 0.57
CA PRO A 180 12.88 11.79 -0.19
C PRO A 180 14.16 11.17 -0.76
N GLY A 181 14.62 10.04 -0.21
CA GLY A 181 15.81 9.32 -0.67
C GLY A 181 15.46 8.02 -1.37
N GLY A 182 16.46 7.33 -1.88
CA GLY A 182 16.38 6.00 -2.46
C GLY A 182 17.12 5.91 -3.79
N PRO A 183 17.55 4.71 -4.18
CA PRO A 183 18.35 4.52 -5.39
C PRO A 183 17.54 4.88 -6.63
N ASP A 184 18.21 5.48 -7.61
CA ASP A 184 17.71 5.53 -8.98
C ASP A 184 17.95 4.18 -9.62
N ILE A 185 16.88 3.59 -10.16
CA ILE A 185 16.94 2.30 -10.83
C ILE A 185 16.80 2.57 -12.33
N PRO A 186 17.80 2.21 -13.17
CA PRO A 186 17.72 2.39 -14.60
C PRO A 186 16.53 1.65 -15.21
N SER A 187 15.82 2.29 -16.16
CA SER A 187 14.61 1.73 -16.78
C SER A 187 14.87 0.42 -17.49
N GLU A 188 16.03 0.29 -18.16
CA GLU A 188 16.45 -0.90 -18.87
C GLU A 188 16.67 -2.11 -17.96
N SER A 189 16.96 -1.87 -16.67
CA SER A 189 17.22 -2.92 -15.68
C SER A 189 15.96 -3.56 -15.11
N ILE A 190 14.77 -3.04 -15.43
CA ILE A 190 13.48 -3.48 -14.85
C ILE A 190 12.45 -3.94 -15.88
N VAL A 191 12.82 -4.09 -17.15
CA VAL A 191 11.92 -4.64 -18.19
C VAL A 191 11.40 -6.02 -17.75
N PRO A 192 10.08 -6.30 -17.82
CA PRO A 192 9.02 -5.58 -18.55
C PRO A 192 8.32 -4.44 -17.79
N LEU A 193 8.80 -4.03 -16.61
CA LEU A 193 8.27 -2.84 -15.96
C LEU A 193 8.82 -1.58 -16.63
N ALA A 194 7.97 -0.60 -16.84
CA ALA A 194 8.34 0.71 -17.32
C ALA A 194 7.93 1.79 -16.32
N TRP A 195 8.79 2.79 -16.11
CA TRP A 195 8.44 4.00 -15.38
C TRP A 195 7.30 4.71 -16.09
N THR A 196 6.19 4.93 -15.38
CA THR A 196 5.03 5.59 -15.96
C THR A 196 4.97 7.04 -15.51
N VAL A 197 4.94 7.26 -14.19
CA VAL A 197 4.79 8.59 -13.59
C VAL A 197 5.23 8.59 -12.14
N THR A 198 5.58 9.76 -11.64
CA THR A 198 5.85 10.00 -10.21
C THR A 198 4.94 11.12 -9.73
N TYR A 199 4.15 10.86 -8.70
CA TYR A 199 3.26 11.83 -8.07
C TYR A 199 3.82 12.26 -6.72
N PRO A 200 3.82 13.57 -6.38
CA PRO A 200 3.98 14.00 -5.00
C PRO A 200 2.75 13.56 -4.20
N LEU A 201 2.95 13.09 -2.97
CA LEU A 201 1.87 12.64 -2.10
C LEU A 201 1.62 13.63 -0.97
N VAL A 202 2.48 13.64 0.05
CA VAL A 202 2.35 14.50 1.22
C VAL A 202 3.60 15.37 1.34
N GLU A 203 3.43 16.67 1.22
CA GLU A 203 4.54 17.64 1.18
C GLU A 203 5.41 17.59 2.45
N SER A 204 4.77 17.55 3.64
CA SER A 204 5.47 17.48 4.93
C SER A 204 6.39 16.26 5.05
N LEU A 205 6.06 15.17 4.35
CA LEU A 205 6.84 13.93 4.29
C LEU A 205 7.83 13.89 3.13
N ARG A 206 7.77 14.85 2.20
CA ARG A 206 8.46 14.81 0.91
C ARG A 206 8.28 13.46 0.20
N SER A 207 7.09 12.87 0.39
CA SER A 207 6.80 11.53 -0.11
C SER A 207 6.30 11.55 -1.54
N ARG A 208 6.59 10.47 -2.26
CA ARG A 208 6.27 10.31 -3.67
C ARG A 208 5.69 8.92 -3.92
N LEU A 209 4.74 8.84 -4.82
CA LEU A 209 4.29 7.60 -5.43
C LEU A 209 4.97 7.43 -6.78
N VAL A 210 5.82 6.45 -6.89
CA VAL A 210 6.34 6.01 -8.20
C VAL A 210 5.43 4.92 -8.72
N VAL A 211 4.94 5.10 -9.95
CA VAL A 211 4.10 4.11 -10.64
C VAL A 211 4.91 3.50 -11.77
N LEU A 212 5.06 2.17 -11.71
CA LEU A 212 5.63 1.38 -12.79
C LEU A 212 4.51 0.54 -13.40
N THR A 213 4.46 0.43 -14.73
CA THR A 213 3.45 -0.38 -15.43
C THR A 213 4.12 -1.58 -16.09
N LYS A 214 3.56 -2.77 -15.90
CA LYS A 214 3.98 -3.97 -16.60
C LYS A 214 3.52 -3.89 -18.05
N GLN A 215 4.47 -3.85 -18.98
CA GLN A 215 4.20 -3.84 -20.41
C GLN A 215 3.69 -5.21 -20.86
N SER A 216 2.74 -5.21 -21.80
CA SER A 216 2.35 -6.43 -22.50
C SER A 216 3.56 -6.95 -23.29
N HIS A 217 3.75 -8.27 -23.31
CA HIS A 217 4.65 -8.86 -24.28
C HIS A 217 4.12 -8.49 -25.69
N GLN A 218 4.70 -7.46 -26.33
CA GLN A 218 4.56 -7.35 -27.77
C GLN A 218 5.26 -8.57 -28.33
N GLY A 219 4.49 -9.51 -28.87
CA GLY A 219 5.04 -10.62 -29.63
C GLY A 219 6.02 -10.03 -30.62
N ARG A 220 7.29 -10.46 -30.57
CA ARG A 220 8.24 -10.21 -31.65
C ARG A 220 7.57 -10.78 -32.90
N SER A 221 6.97 -9.92 -33.72
CA SER A 221 6.63 -10.26 -35.08
C SER A 221 7.94 -10.76 -35.70
N ARG A 222 8.04 -12.05 -35.92
CA ARG A 222 9.09 -12.62 -36.77
C ARG A 222 8.85 -12.04 -38.17
N VAL A 223 9.72 -11.13 -38.57
CA VAL A 223 9.94 -10.80 -39.96
C VAL A 223 10.88 -11.86 -40.53
#